data_34fb05ca0caf4a25ad64eca030b618de
#
_entry.id   34fb05ca0caf4a25ad64eca030b618de
#
_cell.length_a   1.000
_cell.length_b   1.000
_cell.length_c   1.000
_cell.angle_alpha   90.00
_cell.angle_beta   90.00
_cell.angle_gamma   90.00
#
_symmetry.space_group_name_H-M   'P 1'
#
loop_
_entity.id
_entity.type
_entity.pdbx_description
1 polymer ?
#
loop_
_entity_poly.entity_id
_entity_poly.type
_entity_poly.pdbx_seq_one_letter_code
_entity_poly.pdbx_strand_id
1 'polypeptide(L)'
;SFFLHPSEALHGDLGSLTVNDIVFAYSYSGQSYEVIEAVKAIKNKGLFVVVFSSNKNSGLAKLADLLISYPKVEEACHLNLAPTSSTTVSLVYNDAIAVTYSKMIEYGSDDFGINHPAGKLGRRLTMKVKDIMIKGEELPIVDFEDDISSVLIEFSHKSYGIINVLKA
;
A
#
# COMPACT_ATOMS: atom_id res chain seq x y z
N SER A 1 3.59 7.72 0.87
CA SER A 1 2.96 8.47 1.98
C SER A 1 3.36 7.89 3.32
N PHE A 2 3.32 8.69 4.36
CA PHE A 2 3.55 8.27 5.74
C PHE A 2 2.57 8.99 6.67
N PHE A 3 2.38 8.43 7.84
CA PHE A 3 1.53 9.01 8.88
C PHE A 3 2.35 9.98 9.74
N LEU A 4 1.80 11.16 10.01
CA LEU A 4 2.36 12.15 10.89
C LEU A 4 1.38 12.42 12.03
N HIS A 5 1.75 12.07 13.25
CA HIS A 5 0.92 12.37 14.41
C HIS A 5 1.00 13.86 14.75
N PRO A 6 -0.12 14.58 14.95
CA PRO A 6 -0.08 16.04 15.14
C PRO A 6 0.73 16.47 16.36
N SER A 7 0.71 15.72 17.45
CA SER A 7 1.54 16.04 18.62
C SER A 7 3.02 15.87 18.34
N GLU A 8 3.42 14.75 17.71
CA GLU A 8 4.83 14.49 17.37
C GLU A 8 5.34 15.48 16.31
N ALA A 9 4.46 15.90 15.39
CA ALA A 9 4.77 16.97 14.44
C ALA A 9 5.32 18.21 15.14
N LEU A 10 4.65 18.65 16.21
CA LEU A 10 5.04 19.84 16.98
C LEU A 10 6.31 19.64 17.83
N HIS A 11 6.78 18.42 17.98
CA HIS A 11 7.98 18.06 18.74
C HIS A 11 9.18 17.65 17.88
N GLY A 12 9.13 17.92 16.56
CA GLY A 12 10.29 17.74 15.68
C GLY A 12 10.00 17.00 14.37
N ASP A 13 8.95 16.17 14.31
CA ASP A 13 8.65 15.35 13.12
C ASP A 13 8.28 16.18 11.89
N LEU A 14 7.97 17.48 12.05
CA LEU A 14 7.87 18.43 10.94
C LEU A 14 9.17 18.51 10.11
N GLY A 15 10.29 18.07 10.67
CA GLY A 15 11.57 17.96 9.95
C GLY A 15 11.55 16.96 8.81
N SER A 16 10.68 15.96 8.85
CA SER A 16 10.50 14.96 7.78
C SER A 16 9.80 15.49 6.54
N LEU A 17 9.10 16.64 6.66
CA LEU A 17 8.35 17.24 5.57
C LEU A 17 9.22 18.11 4.68
N THR A 18 9.07 17.97 3.38
CA THR A 18 9.71 18.77 2.34
C THR A 18 8.70 19.68 1.64
N VAL A 19 9.17 20.71 0.97
CA VAL A 19 8.32 21.69 0.25
C VAL A 19 7.51 21.08 -0.89
N ASN A 20 7.84 19.86 -1.31
CA ASN A 20 7.14 19.13 -2.37
C ASN A 20 6.02 18.23 -1.82
N ASP A 21 5.88 18.14 -0.50
CA ASP A 21 4.86 17.30 0.11
C ASP A 21 3.50 18.01 0.15
N ILE A 22 2.46 17.19 -0.01
CA ILE A 22 1.06 17.59 0.23
C ILE A 22 0.62 16.94 1.53
N VAL A 23 0.10 17.73 2.44
CA VAL A 23 -0.35 17.23 3.75
C VAL A 23 -1.88 17.08 3.76
N PHE A 24 -2.34 15.90 4.12
CA PHE A 24 -3.75 15.59 4.35
C PHE A 24 -4.04 15.66 5.85
N ALA A 25 -4.87 16.61 6.26
CA ALA A 25 -5.25 16.83 7.66
C ALA A 25 -6.72 16.45 7.89
N TYR A 26 -6.95 15.60 8.89
CA TYR A 26 -8.25 15.04 9.19
C TYR A 26 -8.76 15.51 10.55
N SER A 27 -9.92 16.11 10.57
CA SER A 27 -10.68 16.38 11.79
C SER A 27 -12.16 16.50 11.46
N TYR A 28 -12.98 15.56 11.95
CA TYR A 28 -14.42 15.56 11.66
C TYR A 28 -15.10 16.89 12.02
N SER A 29 -14.88 17.36 13.26
CA SER A 29 -15.38 18.67 13.71
C SER A 29 -14.60 19.85 13.13
N GLY A 30 -13.35 19.61 12.70
CA GLY A 30 -12.40 20.66 12.32
C GLY A 30 -11.94 21.54 13.48
N GLN A 31 -12.09 21.06 14.73
CA GLN A 31 -11.78 21.83 15.94
C GLN A 31 -10.74 21.14 16.85
N SER A 32 -10.14 20.03 16.42
CA SER A 32 -9.06 19.37 17.16
C SER A 32 -7.87 20.31 17.29
N TYR A 33 -7.58 20.74 18.51
CA TYR A 33 -6.57 21.75 18.79
C TYR A 33 -5.19 21.36 18.26
N GLU A 34 -4.75 20.13 18.56
CA GLU A 34 -3.46 19.59 18.14
C GLU A 34 -3.31 19.54 16.62
N VAL A 35 -4.39 19.24 15.90
CA VAL A 35 -4.38 19.22 14.43
C VAL A 35 -4.29 20.64 13.87
N ILE A 36 -5.01 21.58 14.47
CA ILE A 36 -4.98 22.99 14.05
C ILE A 36 -3.59 23.57 14.24
N GLU A 37 -2.95 23.35 15.40
CA GLU A 37 -1.60 23.87 15.66
C GLU A 37 -0.55 23.23 14.75
N ALA A 38 -0.63 21.92 14.52
CA ALA A 38 0.25 21.25 13.57
C ALA A 38 0.08 21.83 12.14
N VAL A 39 -1.16 22.03 11.69
CA VAL A 39 -1.42 22.59 10.36
C VAL A 39 -0.93 24.04 10.26
N LYS A 40 -1.06 24.87 11.29
CA LYS A 40 -0.47 26.21 11.29
C LYS A 40 1.06 26.15 11.08
N ALA A 41 1.74 25.27 11.81
CA ALA A 41 3.18 25.10 11.66
C ALA A 41 3.57 24.59 10.25
N ILE A 42 2.80 23.65 9.71
CA ILE A 42 2.96 23.14 8.34
C ILE A 42 2.77 24.26 7.30
N LYS A 43 1.75 25.09 7.47
CA LYS A 43 1.49 26.27 6.61
C LYS A 43 2.63 27.28 6.66
N ASN A 44 3.22 27.50 7.83
CA ASN A 44 4.39 28.38 7.98
C ASN A 44 5.64 27.84 7.25
N LYS A 45 5.73 26.53 7.00
CA LYS A 45 6.75 25.92 6.15
C LYS A 45 6.44 26.03 4.64
N GLY A 46 5.27 26.59 4.26
CA GLY A 46 4.88 26.79 2.87
C GLY A 46 4.30 25.54 2.17
N LEU A 47 3.90 24.51 2.91
CA LEU A 47 3.35 23.30 2.33
C LEU A 47 1.87 23.46 1.97
N PHE A 48 1.44 22.69 0.97
CA PHE A 48 0.04 22.61 0.57
C PHE A 48 -0.73 21.66 1.49
N VAL A 49 -1.86 22.15 2.03
CA VAL A 49 -2.67 21.39 2.99
C VAL A 49 -4.07 21.13 2.45
N VAL A 50 -4.42 19.85 2.35
CA VAL A 50 -5.78 19.39 2.08
C VAL A 50 -6.44 19.03 3.40
N VAL A 51 -7.55 19.66 3.71
CA VAL A 51 -8.31 19.39 4.95
C VAL A 51 -9.54 18.56 4.64
N PHE A 52 -9.74 17.51 5.45
CA PHE A 52 -10.94 16.69 5.44
C PHE A 52 -11.77 16.99 6.69
N SER A 53 -12.97 17.55 6.50
CA SER A 53 -13.83 17.91 7.63
C SER A 53 -15.31 17.97 7.23
N SER A 54 -16.21 17.71 8.18
CA SER A 54 -17.65 17.92 8.00
C SER A 54 -18.09 19.35 8.25
N ASN A 55 -17.21 20.20 8.79
CA ASN A 55 -17.51 21.58 9.17
C ASN A 55 -16.71 22.58 8.33
N LYS A 56 -17.36 23.13 7.32
CA LYS A 56 -16.76 24.12 6.40
C LYS A 56 -16.31 25.42 7.07
N ASN A 57 -16.88 25.74 8.22
CA ASN A 57 -16.61 26.98 8.94
C ASN A 57 -15.64 26.78 10.12
N SER A 58 -15.05 25.60 10.25
CA SER A 58 -14.14 25.27 11.34
C SER A 58 -12.82 26.03 11.28
N GLY A 59 -12.12 26.07 12.42
CA GLY A 59 -10.76 26.62 12.50
C GLY A 59 -9.79 25.94 11.53
N LEU A 60 -9.87 24.62 11.43
CA LEU A 60 -9.03 23.83 10.52
C LEU A 60 -9.38 24.12 9.05
N ALA A 61 -10.67 24.19 8.71
CA ALA A 61 -11.11 24.47 7.33
C ALA A 61 -10.59 25.80 6.79
N LYS A 62 -10.44 26.82 7.66
CA LYS A 62 -9.91 28.14 7.29
C LYS A 62 -8.40 28.13 6.96
N LEU A 63 -7.69 27.10 7.37
CA LEU A 63 -6.25 26.92 7.09
C LEU A 63 -5.98 26.12 5.83
N ALA A 64 -7.00 25.50 5.24
CA ALA A 64 -6.88 24.64 4.08
C ALA A 64 -6.53 25.42 2.80
N ASP A 65 -5.64 24.87 1.99
CA ASP A 65 -5.51 25.26 0.58
C ASP A 65 -6.62 24.60 -0.26
N LEU A 66 -7.00 23.37 0.13
CA LEU A 66 -8.13 22.66 -0.43
C LEU A 66 -8.96 22.01 0.69
N LEU A 67 -10.24 22.29 0.74
CA LEU A 67 -11.15 21.64 1.67
C LEU A 67 -11.97 20.54 0.98
N ILE A 68 -11.83 19.33 1.44
CA ILE A 68 -12.73 18.23 1.13
C ILE A 68 -13.76 18.12 2.24
N SER A 69 -14.94 18.66 1.95
CA SER A 69 -16.04 18.67 2.91
C SER A 69 -16.99 17.51 2.63
N TYR A 70 -17.23 16.69 3.64
CA TYR A 70 -18.23 15.63 3.59
C TYR A 70 -19.42 15.94 4.52
N PRO A 71 -20.60 15.37 4.28
CA PRO A 71 -21.78 15.65 5.07
C PRO A 71 -21.59 15.21 6.52
N LYS A 72 -22.30 15.85 7.43
CA LYS A 72 -22.46 15.33 8.78
C LYS A 72 -23.20 14.01 8.73
N VAL A 73 -22.67 13.02 9.44
CA VAL A 73 -23.25 11.69 9.59
C VAL A 73 -23.50 11.40 11.06
N GLU A 74 -24.52 10.62 11.35
CA GLU A 74 -24.72 10.06 12.67
C GLU A 74 -23.74 8.90 12.88
N GLU A 75 -23.13 8.85 14.07
CA GLU A 75 -22.26 7.75 14.40
C GLU A 75 -23.07 6.50 14.69
N ALA A 76 -22.57 5.34 14.25
CA ALA A 76 -23.28 4.07 14.41
C ALA A 76 -23.33 3.56 15.85
N CYS A 77 -22.56 4.15 16.76
CA CYS A 77 -22.63 3.79 18.18
C CYS A 77 -23.92 4.34 18.80
N HIS A 78 -24.49 3.59 19.74
CA HIS A 78 -25.77 3.90 20.39
C HIS A 78 -25.79 5.26 21.14
N LEU A 79 -24.61 5.82 21.45
CA LEU A 79 -24.47 7.16 22.04
C LEU A 79 -24.22 8.25 21.01
N ASN A 80 -24.08 7.92 19.74
CA ASN A 80 -23.69 8.85 18.68
C ASN A 80 -22.38 9.63 19.01
N LEU A 81 -21.44 8.99 19.70
CA LEU A 81 -20.20 9.63 20.16
C LEU A 81 -18.94 9.00 19.58
N ALA A 82 -18.88 7.66 19.54
CA ALA A 82 -17.68 6.96 19.07
C ALA A 82 -17.55 7.08 17.56
N PRO A 83 -16.36 7.49 17.04
CA PRO A 83 -16.10 7.61 15.61
C PRO A 83 -16.28 6.27 14.89
N THR A 84 -17.24 6.17 14.02
CA THR A 84 -17.61 4.97 13.25
C THR A 84 -17.99 5.35 11.83
N SER A 85 -19.18 5.93 11.64
CA SER A 85 -19.63 6.41 10.32
C SER A 85 -18.70 7.49 9.76
N SER A 86 -18.25 8.42 10.60
CA SER A 86 -17.32 9.47 10.21
C SER A 86 -15.97 8.95 9.73
N THR A 87 -15.42 7.93 10.40
CA THR A 87 -14.16 7.29 9.98
C THR A 87 -14.34 6.50 8.68
N THR A 88 -15.48 5.82 8.54
CA THR A 88 -15.81 5.09 7.31
C THR A 88 -15.94 6.03 6.11
N VAL A 89 -16.60 7.18 6.26
CA VAL A 89 -16.68 8.20 5.21
C VAL A 89 -15.28 8.68 4.82
N SER A 90 -14.42 8.98 5.80
CA SER A 90 -13.03 9.39 5.53
C SER A 90 -12.26 8.31 4.78
N LEU A 91 -12.43 7.03 5.14
CA LEU A 91 -11.80 5.90 4.45
C LEU A 91 -12.23 5.84 2.98
N VAL A 92 -13.53 5.90 2.70
CA VAL A 92 -14.06 5.85 1.32
C VAL A 92 -13.51 7.00 0.46
N TYR A 93 -13.41 8.21 0.99
CA TYR A 93 -12.80 9.34 0.27
C TYR A 93 -11.32 9.07 -0.06
N ASN A 94 -10.57 8.54 0.89
CA ASN A 94 -9.15 8.24 0.68
C ASN A 94 -8.95 7.09 -0.33
N ASP A 95 -9.76 6.05 -0.26
CA ASP A 95 -9.73 4.95 -1.23
C ASP A 95 -10.03 5.47 -2.64
N ALA A 96 -11.05 6.33 -2.78
CA ALA A 96 -11.38 6.93 -4.07
C ALA A 96 -10.23 7.78 -4.63
N ILE A 97 -9.56 8.57 -3.79
CA ILE A 97 -8.37 9.36 -4.18
C ILE A 97 -7.23 8.42 -4.58
N ALA A 98 -6.93 7.42 -3.77
CA ALA A 98 -5.82 6.49 -4.01
C ALA A 98 -6.01 5.70 -5.32
N VAL A 99 -7.22 5.16 -5.55
CA VAL A 99 -7.54 4.41 -6.77
C VAL A 99 -7.53 5.33 -8.01
N THR A 100 -8.07 6.54 -7.88
CA THR A 100 -8.06 7.52 -8.99
C THR A 100 -6.63 7.93 -9.34
N TYR A 101 -5.82 8.25 -8.33
CA TYR A 101 -4.42 8.61 -8.53
C TYR A 101 -3.61 7.46 -9.15
N SER A 102 -3.79 6.24 -8.64
CA SER A 102 -3.16 5.04 -9.19
C SER A 102 -3.46 4.88 -10.69
N LYS A 103 -4.72 5.11 -11.09
CA LYS A 103 -5.12 5.09 -12.50
C LYS A 103 -4.47 6.22 -13.31
N MET A 104 -4.39 7.42 -12.74
CA MET A 104 -3.80 8.59 -13.41
C MET A 104 -2.31 8.43 -13.71
N ILE A 105 -1.57 7.75 -12.84
CA ILE A 105 -0.14 7.47 -13.02
C ILE A 105 0.12 6.13 -13.73
N GLU A 106 -0.91 5.47 -14.25
CA GLU A 106 -0.83 4.18 -14.93
C GLU A 106 -0.17 3.08 -14.10
N TYR A 107 -0.35 3.13 -12.75
CA TYR A 107 0.21 2.14 -11.83
C TYR A 107 -0.33 0.75 -12.14
N GLY A 108 0.57 -0.14 -12.59
CA GLY A 108 0.22 -1.46 -13.09
C GLY A 108 0.48 -2.60 -12.10
N SER A 109 0.19 -3.82 -12.55
CA SER A 109 0.43 -5.04 -11.79
C SER A 109 1.91 -5.25 -11.47
N ASP A 110 2.80 -4.86 -12.36
CA ASP A 110 4.24 -5.00 -12.18
C ASP A 110 4.74 -4.09 -11.07
N ASP A 111 4.29 -2.82 -11.04
CA ASP A 111 4.59 -1.87 -9.96
C ASP A 111 4.07 -2.37 -8.61
N PHE A 112 2.86 -2.95 -8.62
CA PHE A 112 2.29 -3.57 -7.43
C PHE A 112 3.15 -4.74 -6.95
N GLY A 113 3.58 -5.61 -7.87
CA GLY A 113 4.44 -6.77 -7.57
C GLY A 113 5.77 -6.36 -6.95
N ILE A 114 6.42 -5.34 -7.51
CA ILE A 114 7.70 -4.79 -7.01
C ILE A 114 7.55 -4.26 -5.57
N ASN A 115 6.44 -3.57 -5.29
CA ASN A 115 6.18 -2.99 -3.96
C ASN A 115 5.67 -4.01 -2.92
N HIS A 116 5.31 -5.24 -3.34
CA HIS A 116 4.81 -6.30 -2.47
C HIS A 116 5.60 -7.62 -2.62
N PRO A 117 6.93 -7.62 -2.53
CA PRO A 117 7.79 -8.76 -2.92
C PRO A 117 7.55 -10.01 -2.07
N ALA A 118 7.22 -9.86 -0.80
CA ALA A 118 7.02 -10.97 0.13
C ALA A 118 5.58 -11.54 0.11
N GLY A 119 4.61 -10.81 -0.43
CA GLY A 119 3.21 -11.22 -0.48
C GLY A 119 2.96 -12.33 -1.50
N LYS A 120 1.98 -13.20 -1.21
CA LYS A 120 1.56 -14.27 -2.14
C LYS A 120 1.19 -13.72 -3.53
N LEU A 121 0.54 -12.56 -3.55
CA LEU A 121 0.15 -11.88 -4.79
C LEU A 121 1.37 -11.27 -5.50
N GLY A 122 2.26 -10.59 -4.78
CA GLY A 122 3.48 -10.01 -5.35
C GLY A 122 4.37 -11.06 -5.98
N ARG A 123 4.65 -12.17 -5.28
CA ARG A 123 5.40 -13.31 -5.85
C ARG A 123 4.77 -13.85 -7.12
N ARG A 124 3.44 -13.98 -7.16
CA ARG A 124 2.72 -14.47 -8.35
C ARG A 124 2.87 -13.55 -9.56
N LEU A 125 3.00 -12.24 -9.35
CA LEU A 125 3.14 -11.24 -10.41
C LEU A 125 4.58 -11.09 -10.90
N THR A 126 5.58 -11.33 -10.03
CA THR A 126 6.99 -11.10 -10.36
C THR A 126 7.78 -12.36 -10.67
N MET A 127 7.32 -13.53 -10.20
CA MET A 127 8.01 -14.81 -10.35
C MET A 127 8.03 -15.28 -11.81
N LYS A 128 9.19 -15.65 -12.30
CA LYS A 128 9.41 -16.21 -13.64
C LYS A 128 9.68 -17.71 -13.56
N VAL A 129 9.47 -18.41 -14.66
CA VAL A 129 9.80 -19.87 -14.75
C VAL A 129 11.22 -20.15 -14.28
N LYS A 130 12.18 -19.32 -14.68
CA LYS A 130 13.61 -19.47 -14.28
C LYS A 130 13.85 -19.43 -12.76
N ASP A 131 12.92 -18.86 -11.98
CA ASP A 131 13.06 -18.70 -10.52
C ASP A 131 12.58 -19.93 -9.75
N ILE A 132 11.80 -20.81 -10.42
CA ILE A 132 11.24 -22.02 -9.84
C ILE A 132 11.59 -23.30 -10.61
N MET A 133 12.15 -23.17 -11.80
CA MET A 133 12.51 -24.36 -12.59
C MET A 133 13.67 -25.12 -11.96
N ILE A 134 13.64 -26.41 -12.08
CA ILE A 134 14.74 -27.30 -11.75
C ILE A 134 15.85 -27.09 -12.77
N LYS A 135 17.11 -27.10 -12.34
CA LYS A 135 18.27 -26.78 -13.19
C LYS A 135 19.47 -27.72 -12.92
N GLY A 136 20.31 -27.78 -13.93
CA GLY A 136 21.61 -28.47 -13.81
C GLY A 136 21.47 -29.92 -13.37
N GLU A 137 22.27 -30.34 -12.40
CA GLU A 137 22.31 -31.70 -11.88
C GLU A 137 21.03 -32.17 -11.19
N GLU A 138 20.13 -31.24 -10.82
CA GLU A 138 18.84 -31.62 -10.25
C GLU A 138 17.81 -32.01 -11.29
N LEU A 139 18.05 -31.76 -12.59
CA LEU A 139 17.16 -32.21 -13.65
C LEU A 139 17.14 -33.72 -13.74
N PRO A 140 15.96 -34.35 -13.77
CA PRO A 140 15.82 -35.78 -13.98
C PRO A 140 16.06 -36.08 -15.47
N ILE A 141 17.28 -36.38 -15.86
CA ILE A 141 17.70 -36.60 -17.24
C ILE A 141 18.41 -37.96 -17.33
N VAL A 142 18.05 -38.70 -18.35
CA VAL A 142 18.75 -39.94 -18.76
C VAL A 142 19.01 -39.91 -20.27
N ASP A 143 20.02 -40.70 -20.75
CA ASP A 143 20.25 -40.86 -22.17
C ASP A 143 19.27 -41.90 -22.75
N PHE A 144 18.98 -41.78 -24.05
CA PHE A 144 18.11 -42.70 -24.75
C PHE A 144 18.68 -44.14 -24.75
N GLU A 145 20.00 -44.28 -24.69
CA GLU A 145 20.70 -45.60 -24.68
C GLU A 145 20.88 -46.17 -23.25
N ASP A 146 20.46 -45.44 -22.20
CA ASP A 146 20.56 -45.92 -20.82
C ASP A 146 19.64 -47.14 -20.60
N ASP A 147 20.10 -48.08 -19.76
CA ASP A 147 19.29 -49.22 -19.36
C ASP A 147 18.16 -48.81 -18.40
N ILE A 148 17.11 -49.62 -18.37
CA ILE A 148 15.90 -49.33 -17.57
C ILE A 148 16.21 -49.25 -16.07
N SER A 149 17.24 -49.90 -15.56
CA SER A 149 17.62 -49.87 -14.16
C SER A 149 18.16 -48.48 -13.80
N SER A 150 19.01 -47.92 -14.65
CA SER A 150 19.52 -46.54 -14.53
C SER A 150 18.38 -45.53 -14.55
N VAL A 151 17.42 -45.68 -15.44
CA VAL A 151 16.21 -44.83 -15.52
C VAL A 151 15.39 -44.87 -14.22
N LEU A 152 15.17 -46.07 -13.67
CA LEU A 152 14.41 -46.23 -12.42
C LEU A 152 15.13 -45.65 -11.20
N ILE A 153 16.46 -45.75 -11.16
CA ILE A 153 17.28 -45.14 -10.10
C ILE A 153 17.13 -43.60 -10.14
N GLU A 154 17.34 -43.01 -11.30
CA GLU A 154 17.23 -41.56 -11.47
C GLU A 154 15.81 -41.06 -11.17
N PHE A 155 14.79 -41.76 -11.65
CA PHE A 155 13.39 -41.45 -11.37
C PHE A 155 13.07 -41.44 -9.86
N SER A 156 13.58 -42.50 -9.15
CA SER A 156 13.36 -42.61 -7.71
C SER A 156 14.14 -41.58 -6.91
N HIS A 157 15.38 -41.29 -7.31
CA HIS A 157 16.27 -40.35 -6.64
C HIS A 157 15.75 -38.91 -6.71
N LYS A 158 15.35 -38.46 -7.89
CA LYS A 158 14.85 -37.08 -8.08
C LYS A 158 13.42 -36.87 -7.62
N SER A 159 12.60 -37.93 -7.61
CA SER A 159 11.23 -37.92 -7.04
C SER A 159 10.28 -36.84 -7.62
N TYR A 160 10.51 -36.36 -8.84
CA TYR A 160 9.64 -35.37 -9.49
C TYR A 160 8.44 -35.99 -10.25
N GLY A 161 8.35 -37.32 -10.31
CA GLY A 161 7.29 -38.04 -11.05
C GLY A 161 7.39 -37.92 -12.57
N ILE A 162 8.52 -37.44 -13.08
CA ILE A 162 8.85 -37.33 -14.51
C ILE A 162 10.34 -37.55 -14.72
N ILE A 163 10.72 -38.02 -15.90
CA ILE A 163 12.10 -38.09 -16.33
C ILE A 163 12.20 -37.61 -17.78
N ASN A 164 13.25 -36.91 -18.10
CA ASN A 164 13.53 -36.45 -19.46
C ASN A 164 14.52 -37.40 -20.11
N VAL A 165 14.17 -37.94 -21.27
CA VAL A 165 15.05 -38.76 -22.08
C VAL A 165 15.63 -37.91 -23.19
N LEU A 166 16.96 -37.79 -23.19
CA LEU A 166 17.68 -37.06 -24.24
C LEU A 166 18.33 -38.05 -25.18
N LYS A 167 18.46 -37.68 -26.43
CA LYS A 167 19.26 -38.38 -27.41
C LYS A 167 20.43 -37.47 -27.80
N ALA A 168 21.64 -37.93 -27.51
CA ALA A 168 22.88 -37.22 -27.85
C ALA A 168 23.02 -37.04 -29.39
#